data_30cb1d7f8c3f47a41a4d2ede01154bca
#
_entry.id   30cb1d7f8c3f47a41a4d2ede01154bca
#
_cell.length_a   1.000
_cell.length_b   1.000
_cell.length_c   1.000
_cell.angle_alpha   90.00
_cell.angle_beta   90.00
_cell.angle_gamma   90.00
#
_symmetry.space_group_name_H-M   'P 1'
#
loop_
_entity.id
_entity.type
_entity.pdbx_description
1 polymer ?
#
loop_
_entity_poly.entity_id
_entity_poly.type
_entity_poly.pdbx_seq_one_letter_code
_entity_poly.pdbx_strand_id
1 'polypeptide(L)'
;TKSAWTLTPQSNGNADSVFGIYANGGVAYGQGARGGMNILPTIYLNPDTIITKGEGTKDKPYKIKTNNLAARITSLYETSSKTSVTNGSKTYQYDTTNSLMKDAAGHIRYYGASPNNYIYFNCSNYSSQTSTTCEKWRIIGYVDNKVKLIRGSQIGTFSWDNKNDSTGATLTYGKNDWTTARIMRL
;
A
#
# COMPACT_ATOMS: atom_id res chain seq x y z
N THR A 1 12.29 7.16 -5.68
CA THR A 1 11.42 5.97 -5.44
C THR A 1 12.25 4.72 -5.69
N LYS A 2 12.10 3.67 -4.90
CA LYS A 2 12.83 2.41 -5.04
C LYS A 2 11.83 1.29 -5.36
N SER A 3 12.29 0.26 -6.08
CA SER A 3 11.48 -0.92 -6.37
C SER A 3 11.13 -1.66 -5.07
N ALA A 4 9.94 -2.23 -4.99
CA ALA A 4 9.44 -2.92 -3.81
C ALA A 4 8.74 -4.23 -4.16
N TRP A 5 8.74 -5.18 -3.23
CA TRP A 5 7.95 -6.41 -3.35
C TRP A 5 6.46 -6.13 -3.30
N THR A 6 5.70 -6.89 -4.08
CA THR A 6 4.27 -7.11 -3.84
C THR A 6 4.10 -8.36 -2.97
N LEU A 7 2.86 -8.61 -2.54
CA LEU A 7 2.51 -9.86 -1.84
C LEU A 7 1.96 -10.93 -2.80
N THR A 8 2.18 -10.78 -4.11
CA THR A 8 1.60 -11.65 -5.13
C THR A 8 2.67 -12.57 -5.72
N PRO A 9 2.61 -13.87 -5.48
CA PRO A 9 3.42 -14.86 -6.17
C PRO A 9 3.10 -14.85 -7.68
N GLN A 10 4.09 -15.15 -8.51
CA GLN A 10 3.88 -15.32 -9.94
C GLN A 10 3.50 -16.77 -10.24
N SER A 11 2.37 -17.00 -10.88
CA SER A 11 1.81 -18.34 -11.09
C SER A 11 2.23 -19.01 -12.40
N ASN A 12 2.98 -18.34 -13.27
CA ASN A 12 3.22 -18.77 -14.66
C ASN A 12 4.56 -19.49 -14.85
N GLY A 13 4.84 -20.50 -14.07
CA GLY A 13 5.84 -21.50 -14.40
C GLY A 13 7.17 -21.47 -13.64
N ASN A 14 7.54 -20.37 -12.99
CA ASN A 14 8.74 -20.35 -12.13
C ASN A 14 8.31 -20.28 -10.67
N ALA A 15 8.45 -21.41 -9.96
CA ALA A 15 8.07 -21.54 -8.55
C ALA A 15 8.83 -20.59 -7.59
N ASP A 16 9.84 -19.92 -8.09
CA ASP A 16 10.71 -18.98 -7.36
C ASP A 16 10.49 -17.51 -7.71
N SER A 17 9.50 -17.20 -8.53
CA SER A 17 9.28 -15.82 -8.99
C SER A 17 8.14 -15.12 -8.28
N VAL A 18 8.34 -13.85 -7.95
CA VAL A 18 7.40 -12.95 -7.27
C VAL A 18 7.23 -11.68 -8.08
N PHE A 19 6.04 -11.09 -8.04
CA PHE A 19 5.84 -9.75 -8.59
C PHE A 19 6.46 -8.68 -7.70
N GLY A 20 6.98 -7.64 -8.33
CA GLY A 20 7.41 -6.41 -7.65
C GLY A 20 6.84 -5.19 -8.34
N ILE A 21 7.06 -4.02 -7.74
CA ILE A 21 6.77 -2.73 -8.35
C ILE A 21 8.08 -2.00 -8.55
N TYR A 22 8.36 -1.58 -9.78
CA TYR A 22 9.52 -0.74 -10.08
C TYR A 22 9.36 0.68 -9.52
N ALA A 23 10.49 1.36 -9.39
CA ALA A 23 10.52 2.75 -8.91
C ALA A 23 9.65 3.72 -9.75
N ASN A 24 9.42 3.43 -11.01
CA ASN A 24 8.57 4.21 -11.93
C ASN A 24 7.08 3.83 -11.85
N GLY A 25 6.71 2.89 -10.99
CA GLY A 25 5.33 2.41 -10.85
C GLY A 25 4.96 1.23 -11.77
N GLY A 26 5.84 0.82 -12.67
CA GLY A 26 5.63 -0.36 -13.52
C GLY A 26 5.69 -1.67 -12.73
N VAL A 27 5.02 -2.72 -13.23
CA VAL A 27 5.05 -4.05 -12.63
C VAL A 27 6.37 -4.75 -13.02
N ALA A 28 7.07 -5.26 -12.02
CA ALA A 28 8.26 -6.09 -12.19
C ALA A 28 7.86 -7.56 -12.25
N TYR A 29 8.17 -8.22 -13.34
CA TYR A 29 7.89 -9.65 -13.56
C TYR A 29 9.14 -10.49 -13.29
N GLY A 30 8.95 -11.75 -12.88
CA GLY A 30 10.02 -12.74 -12.81
C GLY A 30 11.15 -12.39 -11.85
N GLN A 31 10.83 -11.64 -10.81
CA GLN A 31 11.83 -11.33 -9.77
C GLN A 31 12.05 -12.56 -8.92
N GLY A 32 13.26 -13.12 -8.96
CA GLY A 32 13.60 -14.28 -8.14
C GLY A 32 13.39 -13.99 -6.65
N ALA A 33 12.69 -14.88 -5.95
CA ALA A 33 12.37 -14.73 -4.53
C ALA A 33 13.60 -14.53 -3.63
N ARG A 34 14.76 -14.93 -4.10
CA ARG A 34 16.06 -14.74 -3.45
C ARG A 34 16.62 -13.33 -3.61
N GLY A 35 16.18 -12.58 -4.63
CA GLY A 35 16.59 -11.20 -4.85
C GLY A 35 16.16 -10.29 -3.71
N GLY A 36 16.92 -9.23 -3.46
CA GLY A 36 16.58 -8.24 -2.45
C GLY A 36 15.82 -7.07 -3.06
N MET A 37 14.58 -6.82 -2.61
CA MET A 37 13.83 -5.60 -2.89
C MET A 37 13.34 -4.95 -1.60
N ASN A 38 12.89 -3.72 -1.69
CA ASN A 38 12.41 -2.98 -0.52
C ASN A 38 11.06 -3.52 -0.03
N ILE A 39 10.83 -3.42 1.25
CA ILE A 39 9.54 -3.70 1.88
C ILE A 39 8.89 -2.38 2.29
N LEU A 40 7.63 -2.22 1.90
CA LEU A 40 6.76 -1.14 2.32
C LEU A 40 5.62 -1.76 3.14
N PRO A 41 5.70 -1.73 4.48
CA PRO A 41 4.65 -2.26 5.33
C PRO A 41 3.31 -1.62 5.04
N THR A 42 2.27 -2.42 5.02
CA THR A 42 0.89 -1.98 4.85
C THR A 42 0.07 -2.42 6.05
N ILE A 43 -0.72 -1.50 6.58
CA ILE A 43 -1.60 -1.75 7.73
C ILE A 43 -3.00 -1.23 7.46
N TYR A 44 -3.95 -1.68 8.26
CA TYR A 44 -5.30 -1.13 8.32
C TYR A 44 -5.45 -0.27 9.58
N LEU A 45 -6.03 0.92 9.42
CA LEU A 45 -6.46 1.74 10.55
C LEU A 45 -7.91 1.43 10.91
N ASN A 46 -8.24 1.68 12.18
CA ASN A 46 -9.63 1.72 12.62
C ASN A 46 -10.40 2.74 11.76
N PRO A 47 -11.58 2.38 11.23
CA PRO A 47 -12.40 3.29 10.41
C PRO A 47 -12.79 4.58 11.14
N ASP A 48 -12.80 4.59 12.46
CA ASP A 48 -13.11 5.77 13.30
C ASP A 48 -11.94 6.76 13.45
N THR A 49 -10.87 6.64 12.70
CA THR A 49 -9.73 7.57 12.76
C THR A 49 -10.05 8.90 12.09
N ILE A 50 -9.95 10.04 12.82
CA ILE A 50 -10.22 11.41 12.30
C ILE A 50 -8.95 12.08 11.77
N ILE A 51 -9.10 12.84 10.69
CA ILE A 51 -8.12 13.85 10.25
C ILE A 51 -8.43 15.15 10.98
N THR A 52 -7.45 15.69 11.70
CA THR A 52 -7.57 16.97 12.40
C THR A 52 -6.96 18.14 11.64
N LYS A 53 -5.88 17.91 10.90
CA LYS A 53 -5.12 18.91 10.13
C LYS A 53 -4.40 18.23 8.95
N GLY A 54 -3.79 19.05 8.10
CA GLY A 54 -2.99 18.64 6.96
C GLY A 54 -3.80 18.57 5.66
N GLU A 55 -3.09 18.48 4.54
CA GLU A 55 -3.63 18.51 3.18
C GLU A 55 -3.47 17.16 2.47
N GLY A 56 -2.81 16.19 3.12
CA GLY A 56 -2.47 14.89 2.54
C GLY A 56 -1.27 14.93 1.60
N THR A 57 -0.66 16.09 1.39
CA THR A 57 0.55 16.22 0.58
C THR A 57 1.75 15.63 1.31
N LYS A 58 2.83 15.36 0.57
CA LYS A 58 4.09 14.87 1.15
C LYS A 58 4.66 15.83 2.21
N ASP A 59 4.48 17.14 2.02
CA ASP A 59 5.03 18.17 2.91
C ASP A 59 4.06 18.57 4.02
N LYS A 60 2.75 18.35 3.79
CA LYS A 60 1.68 18.60 4.76
C LYS A 60 0.79 17.35 4.93
N PRO A 61 1.34 16.22 5.45
CA PRO A 61 0.57 15.01 5.66
C PRO A 61 -0.62 15.23 6.59
N TYR A 62 -1.65 14.42 6.44
CA TYR A 62 -2.77 14.44 7.38
C TYR A 62 -2.29 14.12 8.79
N LYS A 63 -2.82 14.84 9.76
CA LYS A 63 -2.69 14.57 11.19
C LYS A 63 -3.95 13.90 11.66
N ILE A 64 -3.80 12.79 12.37
CA ILE A 64 -4.94 11.97 12.80
C ILE A 64 -5.20 12.09 14.30
N LYS A 65 -6.46 12.04 14.64
CA LYS A 65 -6.98 11.74 15.97
C LYS A 65 -8.04 10.66 15.80
N THR A 66 -8.22 9.76 16.73
CA THR A 66 -9.20 8.69 16.59
C THR A 66 -10.61 9.24 16.42
N ASN A 67 -11.25 9.02 15.31
CA ASN A 67 -12.66 9.00 14.87
C ASN A 67 -12.86 9.57 13.45
N ASN A 68 -12.99 8.68 12.45
CA ASN A 68 -13.66 8.89 11.15
C ASN A 68 -12.83 9.22 9.89
N LEU A 69 -11.62 8.66 9.74
CA LEU A 69 -10.88 8.74 8.46
C LEU A 69 -11.63 8.03 7.31
N ALA A 70 -12.31 6.93 7.61
CA ALA A 70 -13.13 6.20 6.64
C ALA A 70 -14.27 7.07 6.10
N ALA A 71 -15.02 7.75 6.98
CA ALA A 71 -16.09 8.65 6.57
C ALA A 71 -15.56 9.83 5.75
N ARG A 72 -14.35 10.33 6.05
CA ARG A 72 -13.71 11.38 5.25
C ARG A 72 -13.42 10.91 3.83
N ILE A 73 -12.82 9.72 3.66
CA ILE A 73 -12.52 9.15 2.33
C ILE A 73 -13.82 8.91 1.56
N THR A 74 -14.82 8.31 2.21
CA THR A 74 -16.13 8.07 1.63
C THR A 74 -16.81 9.37 1.21
N SER A 75 -16.85 10.37 2.10
CA SER A 75 -17.44 11.68 1.81
C SER A 75 -16.74 12.39 0.64
N LEU A 76 -15.41 12.40 0.61
CA LEU A 76 -14.65 12.98 -0.51
C LEU A 76 -15.06 12.33 -1.84
N TYR A 77 -15.16 11.00 -1.86
CA TYR A 77 -15.57 10.29 -3.05
C TYR A 77 -17.03 10.56 -3.40
N GLU A 78 -17.97 10.43 -2.46
CA GLU A 78 -19.42 10.52 -2.76
C GLU A 78 -19.84 11.94 -3.19
N THR A 79 -19.20 12.99 -2.66
CA THR A 79 -19.55 14.39 -2.97
C THR A 79 -18.92 14.94 -4.24
N SER A 80 -17.94 14.28 -4.83
CA SER A 80 -17.27 14.72 -6.06
C SER A 80 -18.00 14.26 -7.33
N SER A 81 -17.78 14.94 -8.45
CA SER A 81 -18.18 14.47 -9.78
C SER A 81 -17.34 13.26 -10.20
N LYS A 82 -17.95 12.32 -10.93
CA LYS A 82 -17.31 11.09 -11.40
C LYS A 82 -17.17 11.05 -12.90
N THR A 83 -16.06 10.51 -13.37
CA THR A 83 -15.87 10.14 -14.77
C THR A 83 -15.87 8.61 -14.87
N SER A 84 -16.71 8.09 -15.76
CA SER A 84 -16.78 6.65 -16.03
C SER A 84 -15.70 6.22 -17.02
N VAL A 85 -15.00 5.15 -16.72
CA VAL A 85 -14.04 4.50 -17.63
C VAL A 85 -14.37 3.03 -17.72
N THR A 86 -14.60 2.52 -18.92
CA THR A 86 -14.86 1.09 -19.17
C THR A 86 -13.58 0.40 -19.63
N ASN A 87 -13.27 -0.71 -18.99
CA ASN A 87 -12.15 -1.58 -19.37
C ASN A 87 -12.67 -3.04 -19.44
N GLY A 88 -12.78 -3.56 -20.66
CA GLY A 88 -13.44 -4.82 -20.94
C GLY A 88 -14.92 -4.76 -20.55
N SER A 89 -15.39 -5.71 -19.75
CA SER A 89 -16.76 -5.77 -19.23
C SER A 89 -16.99 -4.97 -17.94
N LYS A 90 -15.99 -4.26 -17.42
CA LYS A 90 -16.06 -3.56 -16.14
C LYS A 90 -16.01 -2.05 -16.33
N THR A 91 -16.90 -1.34 -15.65
CA THR A 91 -16.92 0.13 -15.60
C THR A 91 -16.46 0.59 -14.22
N TYR A 92 -15.54 1.53 -14.22
CA TYR A 92 -14.97 2.13 -13.02
C TYR A 92 -15.35 3.60 -12.96
N GLN A 93 -15.57 4.10 -11.75
CA GLN A 93 -15.93 5.49 -11.49
C GLN A 93 -14.73 6.21 -10.88
N TYR A 94 -14.24 7.23 -11.57
CA TYR A 94 -13.07 8.02 -11.17
C TYR A 94 -13.47 9.41 -10.69
N ASP A 95 -13.05 9.78 -9.49
CA ASP A 95 -13.02 11.14 -8.99
C ASP A 95 -11.65 11.75 -9.30
N THR A 96 -11.58 12.55 -10.35
CA THR A 96 -10.33 13.18 -10.78
C THR A 96 -9.89 14.32 -9.86
N THR A 97 -10.81 14.91 -9.10
CA THR A 97 -10.54 16.02 -8.17
C THR A 97 -9.74 15.56 -6.95
N ASN A 98 -10.16 14.44 -6.33
CA ASN A 98 -9.52 13.91 -5.13
C ASN A 98 -8.62 12.70 -5.44
N SER A 99 -8.47 12.34 -6.70
CA SER A 99 -7.72 11.14 -7.13
C SER A 99 -8.22 9.86 -6.46
N LEU A 100 -9.54 9.69 -6.42
CA LEU A 100 -10.21 8.52 -5.86
C LEU A 100 -10.94 7.74 -6.94
N MET A 101 -11.00 6.44 -6.79
CA MET A 101 -11.79 5.55 -7.65
C MET A 101 -12.51 4.49 -6.82
N LYS A 102 -13.63 4.01 -7.33
CA LYS A 102 -14.29 2.81 -6.80
C LYS A 102 -13.95 1.62 -7.70
N ASP A 103 -13.38 0.57 -7.10
CA ASP A 103 -13.06 -0.67 -7.83
C ASP A 103 -14.31 -1.55 -8.00
N ALA A 104 -14.16 -2.65 -8.75
CA ALA A 104 -15.27 -3.57 -9.03
C ALA A 104 -15.82 -4.28 -7.78
N ALA A 105 -15.07 -4.31 -6.69
CA ALA A 105 -15.51 -4.83 -5.39
C ALA A 105 -16.17 -3.76 -4.50
N GLY A 106 -16.25 -2.51 -4.98
CA GLY A 106 -16.85 -1.39 -4.25
C GLY A 106 -15.90 -0.66 -3.31
N HIS A 107 -14.61 -1.02 -3.28
CA HIS A 107 -13.63 -0.34 -2.45
C HIS A 107 -13.26 1.03 -3.03
N ILE A 108 -13.12 2.04 -2.18
CA ILE A 108 -12.67 3.38 -2.58
C ILE A 108 -11.14 3.43 -2.44
N ARG A 109 -10.43 3.68 -3.54
CA ARG A 109 -8.96 3.67 -3.59
C ARG A 109 -8.41 4.98 -4.12
N TYR A 110 -7.30 5.43 -3.56
CA TYR A 110 -6.50 6.46 -4.20
C TYR A 110 -5.80 5.90 -5.44
N TYR A 111 -5.72 6.70 -6.51
CA TYR A 111 -5.04 6.34 -7.75
C TYR A 111 -4.13 7.48 -8.25
N GLY A 112 -3.28 7.17 -9.24
CA GLY A 112 -2.33 8.11 -9.82
C GLY A 112 -0.98 8.12 -9.12
N ALA A 113 -0.02 8.84 -9.70
CA ALA A 113 1.37 8.85 -9.24
C ALA A 113 1.56 9.65 -7.94
N SER A 114 0.78 10.71 -7.73
CA SER A 114 0.97 11.64 -6.60
C SER A 114 -0.35 12.18 -6.04
N PRO A 115 -1.28 11.31 -5.58
CA PRO A 115 -2.48 11.78 -4.92
C PRO A 115 -2.17 12.40 -3.56
N ASN A 116 -3.05 13.29 -3.08
CA ASN A 116 -2.96 13.92 -1.76
C ASN A 116 -3.44 12.95 -0.67
N ASN A 117 -2.65 11.92 -0.39
CA ASN A 117 -3.00 10.81 0.50
C ASN A 117 -1.97 10.55 1.62
N TYR A 118 -1.08 11.50 1.90
CA TYR A 118 -0.10 11.34 2.98
C TYR A 118 -0.74 11.58 4.35
N ILE A 119 -0.31 10.77 5.32
CA ILE A 119 -0.77 10.80 6.71
C ILE A 119 0.43 10.62 7.65
N TYR A 120 0.42 11.31 8.79
CA TYR A 120 1.29 11.00 9.92
C TYR A 120 0.70 9.86 10.74
N PHE A 121 1.49 8.81 10.95
CA PHE A 121 1.10 7.64 11.72
C PHE A 121 2.28 7.09 12.51
N ASN A 122 2.03 6.21 13.50
CA ASN A 122 3.05 5.68 14.41
C ASN A 122 3.87 6.79 15.07
N CYS A 123 3.16 7.70 15.74
CA CYS A 123 3.76 8.87 16.37
C CYS A 123 4.20 8.57 17.81
N SER A 124 5.40 9.02 18.18
CA SER A 124 5.83 9.08 19.59
C SER A 124 5.06 10.14 20.39
N ASN A 125 4.51 11.14 19.69
CA ASN A 125 3.67 12.18 20.29
C ASN A 125 2.53 12.58 19.34
N TYR A 126 1.32 12.11 19.60
CA TYR A 126 0.12 12.43 18.81
C TYR A 126 -0.40 13.85 19.04
N SER A 127 -0.02 14.52 20.13
CA SER A 127 -0.37 15.92 20.36
C SER A 127 0.49 16.86 19.51
N SER A 128 1.67 16.43 19.10
CA SER A 128 2.59 17.17 18.23
C SER A 128 3.05 16.29 17.06
N GLN A 129 2.18 16.13 16.07
CA GLN A 129 2.44 15.31 14.88
C GLN A 129 3.30 16.08 13.86
N THR A 130 4.55 15.68 13.73
CA THR A 130 5.55 16.27 12.83
C THR A 130 6.36 15.16 12.15
N SER A 131 7.22 15.52 11.21
CA SER A 131 8.14 14.56 10.58
C SER A 131 9.19 13.98 11.52
N THR A 132 9.39 14.60 12.70
CA THR A 132 10.34 14.12 13.71
C THR A 132 9.68 13.25 14.77
N THR A 133 8.37 13.39 14.98
CA THR A 133 7.62 12.62 15.98
C THR A 133 6.77 11.50 15.38
N CYS A 134 6.61 11.46 14.05
CA CYS A 134 5.75 10.51 13.36
C CYS A 134 6.43 9.93 12.11
N GLU A 135 6.01 8.75 11.73
CA GLU A 135 6.30 8.22 10.41
C GLU A 135 5.33 8.80 9.38
N LYS A 136 5.79 8.96 8.14
CA LYS A 136 4.96 9.31 6.99
C LYS A 136 4.44 8.04 6.32
N TRP A 137 3.12 7.94 6.20
CA TRP A 137 2.43 6.84 5.53
C TRP A 137 1.55 7.39 4.40
N ARG A 138 1.10 6.52 3.51
CA ARG A 138 0.13 6.85 2.47
C ARG A 138 -1.14 6.03 2.66
N ILE A 139 -2.29 6.68 2.48
CA ILE A 139 -3.58 6.01 2.46
C ILE A 139 -3.73 5.35 1.09
N ILE A 140 -3.93 4.04 1.03
CA ILE A 140 -4.27 3.30 -0.18
C ILE A 140 -5.76 3.48 -0.49
N GLY A 141 -6.61 3.40 0.53
CA GLY A 141 -8.04 3.56 0.38
C GLY A 141 -8.83 3.04 1.56
N TYR A 142 -10.15 2.99 1.37
CA TYR A 142 -11.12 2.35 2.26
C TYR A 142 -11.50 0.99 1.65
N VAL A 143 -11.04 -0.08 2.25
CA VAL A 143 -11.05 -1.45 1.73
C VAL A 143 -11.54 -2.38 2.84
N ASP A 144 -12.54 -3.22 2.57
CA ASP A 144 -13.10 -4.19 3.54
C ASP A 144 -13.44 -3.55 4.89
N ASN A 145 -14.12 -2.42 4.86
CA ASN A 145 -14.52 -1.62 6.02
C ASN A 145 -13.34 -1.13 6.89
N LYS A 146 -12.14 -1.03 6.31
CA LYS A 146 -10.92 -0.56 6.99
C LYS A 146 -10.15 0.43 6.11
N VAL A 147 -9.47 1.39 6.75
CA VAL A 147 -8.54 2.26 6.04
C VAL A 147 -7.20 1.54 5.89
N LYS A 148 -6.81 1.28 4.64
CA LYS A 148 -5.56 0.62 4.31
C LYS A 148 -4.44 1.65 4.13
N LEU A 149 -3.36 1.49 4.86
CA LEU A 149 -2.16 2.32 4.78
C LEU A 149 -0.97 1.54 4.24
N ILE A 150 -0.05 2.26 3.61
CA ILE A 150 1.29 1.78 3.28
C ILE A 150 2.33 2.76 3.81
N ARG A 151 3.41 2.25 4.38
CA ARG A 151 4.50 3.10 4.88
C ARG A 151 5.15 3.87 3.73
N GLY A 152 5.43 5.15 3.94
CA GLY A 152 6.04 6.03 2.93
C GLY A 152 7.54 5.77 2.71
N SER A 153 8.18 5.05 3.63
CA SER A 153 9.59 4.64 3.55
C SER A 153 9.73 3.14 3.79
N GLN A 154 10.70 2.53 3.13
CA GLN A 154 11.06 1.12 3.34
C GLN A 154 11.58 0.88 4.76
N ILE A 155 11.38 -0.31 5.30
CA ILE A 155 12.00 -0.76 6.55
C ILE A 155 13.37 -1.42 6.31
N GLY A 156 13.65 -1.82 5.07
CA GLY A 156 14.89 -2.45 4.67
C GLY A 156 14.76 -3.12 3.30
N THR A 157 15.84 -3.77 2.87
CA THR A 157 15.87 -4.59 1.67
C THR A 157 16.04 -6.05 2.11
N PHE A 158 15.10 -6.89 1.73
CA PHE A 158 15.06 -8.29 2.17
C PHE A 158 14.80 -9.20 0.98
N SER A 159 15.29 -10.43 1.07
CA SER A 159 14.87 -11.49 0.17
C SER A 159 13.44 -11.88 0.48
N TRP A 160 12.66 -12.22 -0.53
CA TRP A 160 11.33 -12.81 -0.35
C TRP A 160 11.43 -14.09 0.47
N ASP A 161 12.33 -14.97 0.06
CA ASP A 161 12.70 -16.18 0.76
C ASP A 161 14.17 -16.52 0.47
N ASN A 162 14.77 -17.40 1.26
CA ASN A 162 16.11 -17.91 0.99
C ASN A 162 16.16 -19.42 1.22
N LYS A 163 17.10 -20.07 0.54
CA LYS A 163 17.26 -21.53 0.57
C LYS A 163 17.59 -22.13 1.94
N ASN A 164 18.07 -21.32 2.87
CA ASN A 164 18.61 -21.77 4.15
C ASN A 164 17.68 -21.52 5.33
N ASP A 165 16.45 -21.10 5.05
CA ASP A 165 15.49 -20.87 6.12
C ASP A 165 14.63 -22.10 6.40
N SER A 166 13.84 -22.03 7.46
CA SER A 166 12.96 -23.10 7.91
C SER A 166 11.73 -23.34 7.02
N THR A 167 11.64 -22.71 5.84
CA THR A 167 10.53 -22.91 4.90
C THR A 167 10.66 -24.23 4.12
N GLY A 168 11.77 -24.93 4.24
CA GLY A 168 12.07 -26.14 3.49
C GLY A 168 12.43 -25.87 2.03
N ALA A 169 12.87 -24.66 1.70
CA ALA A 169 13.38 -24.34 0.37
C ALA A 169 14.70 -25.08 0.13
N THR A 170 14.71 -25.97 -0.84
CA THR A 170 15.89 -26.75 -1.22
C THR A 170 16.63 -26.14 -2.41
N LEU A 171 16.02 -25.18 -3.08
CA LEU A 171 16.54 -24.53 -4.27
C LEU A 171 17.36 -23.29 -3.93
N THR A 172 18.30 -22.96 -4.82
CA THR A 172 19.14 -21.76 -4.72
C THR A 172 18.34 -20.46 -4.70
N TYR A 173 17.11 -20.46 -5.18
CA TYR A 173 16.26 -19.27 -5.41
C TYR A 173 15.15 -19.07 -4.38
N GLY A 174 15.14 -19.86 -3.30
CA GLY A 174 14.08 -19.84 -2.31
C GLY A 174 12.80 -20.53 -2.81
N LYS A 175 11.72 -20.37 -2.07
CA LYS A 175 10.40 -20.96 -2.39
C LYS A 175 9.37 -19.84 -2.56
N ASN A 176 8.62 -19.88 -3.65
CA ASN A 176 7.52 -18.97 -3.89
C ASN A 176 6.23 -19.47 -3.20
N ASP A 177 6.28 -19.49 -1.87
CA ASP A 177 5.17 -19.92 -1.03
C ASP A 177 4.89 -18.83 0.02
N TRP A 178 3.77 -18.14 -0.17
CA TRP A 178 3.32 -17.06 0.71
C TRP A 178 3.25 -17.46 2.18
N THR A 179 2.79 -18.67 2.48
CA THR A 179 2.54 -19.10 3.87
C THR A 179 3.81 -19.37 4.65
N THR A 180 4.89 -19.66 3.95
CA THR A 180 6.17 -20.10 4.54
C THR A 180 7.33 -19.15 4.23
N ALA A 181 7.18 -18.23 3.28
CA ALA A 181 8.23 -17.31 2.87
C ALA A 181 8.79 -16.50 4.06
N ARG A 182 10.10 -16.30 4.08
CA ARG A 182 10.80 -15.58 5.15
C ARG A 182 10.24 -14.17 5.38
N ILE A 183 9.87 -13.47 4.30
CA ILE A 183 9.32 -12.12 4.38
C ILE A 183 8.04 -12.03 5.21
N MET A 184 7.32 -13.14 5.36
CA MET A 184 6.10 -13.23 6.18
C MET A 184 6.38 -13.39 7.67
N ARG A 185 7.63 -13.53 8.07
CA ARG A 185 8.09 -13.69 9.46
C ARG A 185 8.81 -12.46 10.00
N LEU A 186 8.90 -11.41 9.18
CA LEU A 186 9.43 -10.10 9.56
C LEU A 186 8.34 -9.24 10.22
#